data_5064911a73cb22822be33c36f85224b7
#
_entry.id   5064911a73cb22822be33c36f85224b7
#
_cell.length_a   1.000
_cell.length_b   1.000
_cell.length_c   1.000
_cell.angle_alpha   90.00
_cell.angle_beta   90.00
_cell.angle_gamma   90.00
#
_symmetry.space_group_name_H-M   'P 1'
#
loop_
_entity.id
_entity.type
_entity.pdbx_description
1 polymer ?
#
loop_
_entity_poly.entity_id
_entity_poly.type
_entity_poly.pdbx_seq_one_letter_code
_entity_poly.pdbx_strand_id
1 'polypeptide(L)'
;MKSLSNIFRSSTFRKIVPVLFLSSATLVGSISHVDAKVTRPDEQGTANHHVFSKLEEKFDAKLGIYALDTGTNQTVNYHPDERFAYTSTHKALAVGALLQQKSIEDLNHTITYTREDLVTYSPITEKHVDTGMTLKELSDASLRYSDNTAGNLILKQLGGPTGFKRSLEEIGDYVTYPKRYEPDLNEVNPGEIHDTSTPRALATSLQAYALGDILPTEKRELLIDWMKRNTTGDALIRAGVPKRWEVADKTGAGSYGTRNDIAIIWPPKSDPIVLAVLSSRDQKDADYNDKLIAEATKEVIKILKVKK
;
A
#
# COMPACT_ATOMS: atom_id res chain seq x y z
N MET A 1 21.41 -63.53 -16.34
CA MET A 1 21.81 -64.51 -15.29
C MET A 1 21.08 -64.12 -14.01
N LYS A 2 20.19 -64.99 -13.53
CA LYS A 2 19.77 -65.40 -12.18
C LYS A 2 19.29 -64.26 -11.27
N SER A 3 17.94 -64.15 -10.94
CA SER A 3 17.14 -65.04 -10.04
C SER A 3 17.52 -64.82 -8.58
N LEU A 4 16.63 -64.55 -7.65
CA LEU A 4 15.48 -65.20 -7.03
C LEU A 4 14.98 -64.28 -5.91
N SER A 5 13.70 -63.86 -5.76
CA SER A 5 12.57 -64.49 -5.05
C SER A 5 12.83 -64.98 -3.63
N ASN A 6 11.94 -64.45 -2.69
CA ASN A 6 11.20 -65.23 -1.63
C ASN A 6 10.52 -64.19 -0.73
N ILE A 7 9.23 -64.06 -0.65
CA ILE A 7 8.08 -64.78 -0.05
C ILE A 7 8.35 -65.27 1.37
N PHE A 8 7.65 -64.69 2.37
CA PHE A 8 7.08 -65.37 3.52
C PHE A 8 6.05 -64.44 4.22
N ARG A 9 4.84 -64.71 4.08
CA ARG A 9 3.70 -65.29 4.85
C ARG A 9 3.57 -64.82 6.32
N SER A 10 2.47 -64.12 6.55
CA SER A 10 1.37 -64.23 7.55
C SER A 10 1.70 -64.73 8.98
N SER A 11 1.19 -63.99 9.94
CA SER A 11 0.29 -64.57 10.98
C SER A 11 -0.47 -63.52 11.76
N THR A 12 -1.77 -63.71 11.80
CA THR A 12 -2.79 -62.99 12.55
C THR A 12 -2.69 -63.39 14.03
N PHE A 13 -2.63 -62.43 14.98
CA PHE A 13 -2.97 -62.66 16.37
C PHE A 13 -3.98 -61.62 16.83
N ARG A 14 -5.24 -62.08 16.97
CA ARG A 14 -6.30 -61.41 17.72
C ARG A 14 -5.99 -61.49 19.22
N LYS A 15 -5.86 -60.33 19.87
CA LYS A 15 -5.95 -60.27 21.35
C LYS A 15 -7.23 -59.56 21.73
N ILE A 16 -8.08 -60.30 22.43
CA ILE A 16 -9.28 -59.88 23.13
C ILE A 16 -8.83 -59.14 24.41
N VAL A 17 -9.34 -57.93 24.62
CA VAL A 17 -9.17 -57.17 25.89
C VAL A 17 -10.55 -56.94 26.48
N PRO A 18 -10.76 -57.26 27.79
CA PRO A 18 -12.06 -57.15 28.41
C PRO A 18 -12.44 -55.69 28.75
N VAL A 19 -13.72 -55.38 28.57
CA VAL A 19 -14.35 -54.12 28.92
C VAL A 19 -14.58 -54.06 30.41
N LEU A 20 -13.96 -53.14 31.11
CA LEU A 20 -14.29 -52.79 32.50
C LEU A 20 -15.28 -51.63 32.49
N PHE A 21 -16.48 -51.85 33.00
CA PHE A 21 -17.43 -50.78 33.28
C PHE A 21 -17.02 -50.05 34.56
N LEU A 22 -16.63 -48.80 34.47
CA LEU A 22 -16.55 -47.89 35.61
C LEU A 22 -17.74 -46.91 35.54
N SER A 23 -18.60 -47.01 36.53
CA SER A 23 -19.65 -46.03 36.80
C SER A 23 -19.03 -44.77 37.41
N SER A 24 -19.10 -43.65 36.74
CA SER A 24 -18.74 -42.36 37.30
C SER A 24 -19.97 -41.48 37.50
N ALA A 25 -20.09 -41.01 38.74
CA ALA A 25 -21.12 -40.10 39.20
C ALA A 25 -21.04 -38.74 38.51
N THR A 26 -22.14 -38.25 38.00
CA THR A 26 -22.29 -36.93 37.41
C THR A 26 -22.32 -35.87 38.50
N LEU A 27 -21.27 -35.06 38.57
CA LEU A 27 -21.28 -33.80 39.30
C LEU A 27 -21.85 -32.72 38.33
N VAL A 28 -23.06 -32.23 38.58
CA VAL A 28 -23.67 -31.12 37.83
C VAL A 28 -23.06 -29.84 38.37
N GLY A 29 -22.02 -29.36 37.71
CA GLY A 29 -21.48 -28.01 37.89
C GLY A 29 -22.20 -27.06 36.96
N SER A 30 -22.86 -26.02 37.50
CA SER A 30 -23.48 -24.93 36.73
C SER A 30 -22.40 -24.13 35.98
N ILE A 31 -22.27 -24.38 34.68
CA ILE A 31 -21.42 -23.59 33.83
C ILE A 31 -22.23 -22.34 33.41
N SER A 32 -21.86 -21.19 33.97
CA SER A 32 -22.35 -19.89 33.47
C SER A 32 -21.87 -19.72 32.01
N HIS A 33 -22.77 -19.82 31.07
CA HIS A 33 -22.48 -19.50 29.66
C HIS A 33 -22.23 -18.00 29.60
N VAL A 34 -20.99 -17.61 29.47
CA VAL A 34 -20.64 -16.28 28.91
C VAL A 34 -20.81 -16.43 27.39
N ASP A 35 -21.93 -15.95 26.88
CA ASP A 35 -22.15 -15.80 25.41
C ASP A 35 -21.14 -14.80 24.88
N ALA A 36 -19.95 -15.27 24.60
CA ALA A 36 -19.05 -14.56 23.69
C ALA A 36 -19.69 -14.65 22.30
N LYS A 37 -20.29 -13.57 21.85
CA LYS A 37 -20.87 -13.41 20.52
C LYS A 37 -19.73 -13.60 19.51
N VAL A 38 -19.49 -14.83 19.07
CA VAL A 38 -18.58 -15.16 17.97
C VAL A 38 -19.22 -14.60 16.71
N THR A 39 -18.86 -13.39 16.34
CA THR A 39 -19.24 -12.81 15.04
C THR A 39 -18.61 -13.67 13.96
N ARG A 40 -19.46 -14.24 13.09
CA ARG A 40 -19.00 -15.03 11.94
C ARG A 40 -18.12 -14.13 11.04
N PRO A 41 -17.03 -14.65 10.46
CA PRO A 41 -16.16 -13.88 9.56
C PRO A 41 -16.92 -13.14 8.44
N ASP A 42 -18.01 -13.71 7.94
CA ASP A 42 -18.84 -13.15 6.87
C ASP A 42 -19.66 -11.92 7.31
N GLU A 43 -20.08 -11.84 8.57
CA GLU A 43 -20.83 -10.68 9.08
C GLU A 43 -19.93 -9.45 9.24
N GLN A 44 -18.67 -9.63 9.58
CA GLN A 44 -17.72 -8.53 9.71
C GLN A 44 -17.27 -7.99 8.33
N GLY A 45 -17.09 -8.86 7.35
CA GLY A 45 -16.83 -8.49 5.96
C GLY A 45 -17.97 -7.67 5.36
N THR A 46 -19.21 -8.08 5.58
CA THR A 46 -20.42 -7.40 5.08
C THR A 46 -20.63 -6.03 5.75
N ALA A 47 -20.38 -5.93 7.07
CA ALA A 47 -20.50 -4.67 7.79
C ALA A 47 -19.44 -3.64 7.34
N ASN A 48 -18.21 -4.07 7.11
CA ASN A 48 -17.15 -3.23 6.61
C ASN A 48 -17.46 -2.70 5.20
N HIS A 49 -17.97 -3.58 4.31
CA HIS A 49 -18.38 -3.22 2.96
C HIS A 49 -19.44 -2.12 2.97
N HIS A 50 -20.44 -2.23 3.86
CA HIS A 50 -21.53 -1.25 3.98
C HIS A 50 -21.07 0.14 4.43
N VAL A 51 -20.05 0.23 5.28
CA VAL A 51 -19.49 1.52 5.71
C VAL A 51 -18.85 2.26 4.54
N PHE A 52 -18.09 1.57 3.72
CA PHE A 52 -17.39 2.19 2.59
C PHE A 52 -18.33 2.49 1.42
N SER A 53 -19.34 1.65 1.15
CA SER A 53 -20.36 1.95 0.13
C SER A 53 -21.15 3.22 0.47
N LYS A 54 -21.41 3.49 1.75
CA LYS A 54 -22.02 4.77 2.17
C LYS A 54 -21.11 5.98 1.93
N LEU A 55 -19.80 5.80 2.00
CA LEU A 55 -18.88 6.87 1.65
C LEU A 55 -18.90 7.13 0.14
N GLU A 56 -18.96 6.09 -0.70
CA GLU A 56 -19.12 6.27 -2.15
C GLU A 56 -20.41 7.04 -2.48
N GLU A 57 -21.54 6.64 -1.90
CA GLU A 57 -22.83 7.34 -2.08
C GLU A 57 -22.74 8.80 -1.60
N LYS A 58 -22.18 9.04 -0.41
CA LYS A 58 -22.06 10.38 0.20
C LYS A 58 -21.22 11.33 -0.63
N PHE A 59 -20.15 10.84 -1.24
CA PHE A 59 -19.18 11.65 -1.95
C PHE A 59 -19.32 11.56 -3.47
N ASP A 60 -20.27 10.76 -3.98
CA ASP A 60 -20.45 10.49 -5.40
C ASP A 60 -19.12 10.11 -6.06
N ALA A 61 -18.46 9.09 -5.55
CA ALA A 61 -17.14 8.67 -5.98
C ALA A 61 -16.92 7.17 -5.78
N LYS A 62 -16.12 6.56 -6.62
CA LYS A 62 -15.59 5.20 -6.43
C LYS A 62 -14.48 5.23 -5.40
N LEU A 63 -14.38 4.19 -4.58
CA LEU A 63 -13.41 4.09 -3.51
C LEU A 63 -12.73 2.72 -3.53
N GLY A 64 -11.42 2.71 -3.43
CA GLY A 64 -10.61 1.52 -3.28
C GLY A 64 -9.74 1.61 -2.04
N ILE A 65 -9.76 0.56 -1.19
CA ILE A 65 -9.00 0.55 0.08
C ILE A 65 -8.29 -0.78 0.25
N TYR A 66 -7.04 -0.70 0.68
CA TYR A 66 -6.32 -1.81 1.27
C TYR A 66 -5.54 -1.31 2.47
N ALA A 67 -5.76 -1.94 3.63
CA ALA A 67 -4.99 -1.69 4.84
C ALA A 67 -4.48 -3.02 5.42
N LEU A 68 -3.27 -2.98 5.97
CA LEU A 68 -2.64 -4.08 6.68
C LEU A 68 -2.04 -3.57 8.00
N ASP A 69 -2.51 -4.09 9.12
CA ASP A 69 -1.82 -4.00 10.41
C ASP A 69 -0.70 -5.05 10.42
N THR A 70 0.55 -4.61 10.40
CA THR A 70 1.70 -5.52 10.28
C THR A 70 1.97 -6.33 11.55
N GLY A 71 1.47 -5.89 12.70
CA GLY A 71 1.62 -6.60 13.98
C GLY A 71 0.64 -7.76 14.15
N THR A 72 -0.59 -7.57 13.67
CA THR A 72 -1.66 -8.57 13.82
C THR A 72 -1.96 -9.33 12.53
N ASN A 73 -1.44 -8.88 11.39
CA ASN A 73 -1.80 -9.33 10.04
C ASN A 73 -3.29 -9.15 9.70
N GLN A 74 -4.02 -8.33 10.47
CA GLN A 74 -5.40 -7.98 10.15
C GLN A 74 -5.43 -7.06 8.92
N THR A 75 -6.36 -7.34 7.99
CA THR A 75 -6.56 -6.50 6.80
C THR A 75 -7.94 -5.86 6.79
N VAL A 76 -8.03 -4.68 6.18
CA VAL A 76 -9.29 -4.03 5.80
C VAL A 76 -9.29 -3.83 4.30
N ASN A 77 -10.28 -4.36 3.63
CA ASN A 77 -10.35 -4.41 2.17
C ASN A 77 -11.69 -3.83 1.69
N TYR A 78 -11.62 -2.96 0.68
CA TYR A 78 -12.77 -2.51 -0.09
C TYR A 78 -12.31 -2.25 -1.52
N HIS A 79 -12.84 -2.97 -2.50
CA HIS A 79 -12.37 -2.94 -3.89
C HIS A 79 -10.83 -2.99 -4.02
N PRO A 80 -10.14 -3.87 -3.24
CA PRO A 80 -8.68 -3.82 -3.09
C PRO A 80 -7.92 -4.15 -4.37
N ASP A 81 -8.57 -4.80 -5.33
CA ASP A 81 -8.00 -5.28 -6.58
C ASP A 81 -8.60 -4.56 -7.80
N GLU A 82 -9.47 -3.56 -7.60
CA GLU A 82 -9.91 -2.65 -8.65
C GLU A 82 -8.81 -1.68 -9.06
N ARG A 83 -8.79 -1.34 -10.36
CA ARG A 83 -7.79 -0.43 -10.91
C ARG A 83 -8.22 1.03 -10.77
N PHE A 84 -7.28 1.83 -10.30
CA PHE A 84 -7.36 3.29 -10.24
C PHE A 84 -6.12 3.90 -10.91
N ALA A 85 -6.24 5.10 -11.48
CA ALA A 85 -5.07 5.87 -11.86
C ALA A 85 -4.19 6.08 -10.62
N TYR A 86 -2.94 5.66 -10.67
CA TYR A 86 -2.07 5.79 -9.49
C TYR A 86 -1.63 7.23 -9.24
N THR A 87 -1.59 8.06 -10.29
CA THR A 87 -1.17 9.46 -10.24
C THR A 87 0.17 9.63 -9.50
N SER A 88 0.39 10.73 -8.80
CA SER A 88 1.66 10.98 -8.09
C SER A 88 1.99 10.01 -6.95
N THR A 89 1.11 9.06 -6.58
CA THR A 89 1.48 8.03 -5.58
C THR A 89 2.63 7.15 -6.06
N HIS A 90 2.78 6.96 -7.38
CA HIS A 90 3.89 6.22 -7.97
C HIS A 90 5.27 6.74 -7.56
N LYS A 91 5.38 8.04 -7.24
CA LYS A 91 6.66 8.68 -6.87
C LYS A 91 7.29 8.04 -5.64
N ALA A 92 6.48 7.55 -4.67
CA ALA A 92 7.00 6.81 -3.52
C ALA A 92 7.69 5.51 -3.96
N LEU A 93 7.08 4.79 -4.89
CA LEU A 93 7.62 3.54 -5.41
C LEU A 93 8.82 3.79 -6.35
N ALA A 94 8.77 4.85 -7.16
CA ALA A 94 9.88 5.23 -8.05
C ALA A 94 11.13 5.64 -7.26
N VAL A 95 10.97 6.41 -6.17
CA VAL A 95 12.09 6.73 -5.26
C VAL A 95 12.56 5.48 -4.54
N GLY A 96 11.67 4.58 -4.10
CA GLY A 96 12.04 3.27 -3.54
C GLY A 96 12.90 2.46 -4.52
N ALA A 97 12.50 2.37 -5.79
CA ALA A 97 13.27 1.71 -6.84
C ALA A 97 14.63 2.40 -7.11
N LEU A 98 14.67 3.74 -7.10
CA LEU A 98 15.93 4.48 -7.22
C LEU A 98 16.89 4.14 -6.07
N LEU A 99 16.39 4.15 -4.84
CA LEU A 99 17.16 3.80 -3.64
C LEU A 99 17.65 2.34 -3.67
N GLN A 100 16.89 1.43 -4.25
CA GLN A 100 17.31 0.04 -4.45
C GLN A 100 18.52 -0.03 -5.40
N GLN A 101 18.51 0.72 -6.51
CA GLN A 101 19.51 0.64 -7.57
C GLN A 101 20.76 1.50 -7.33
N LYS A 102 20.67 2.58 -6.55
CA LYS A 102 21.74 3.56 -6.36
C LYS A 102 22.37 3.40 -4.97
N SER A 103 23.70 3.58 -4.87
CA SER A 103 24.37 3.72 -3.57
C SER A 103 24.01 5.07 -2.92
N ILE A 104 24.31 5.22 -1.62
CA ILE A 104 24.14 6.52 -0.92
C ILE A 104 25.06 7.60 -1.54
N GLU A 105 26.23 7.21 -2.00
CA GLU A 105 27.16 8.12 -2.67
C GLU A 105 26.60 8.61 -4.02
N ASP A 106 26.01 7.70 -4.81
CA ASP A 106 25.35 8.03 -6.08
C ASP A 106 24.23 9.06 -5.92
N LEU A 107 23.56 9.08 -4.77
CA LEU A 107 22.50 10.07 -4.50
C LEU A 107 23.02 11.51 -4.46
N ASN A 108 24.31 11.73 -4.28
CA ASN A 108 24.93 13.06 -4.34
C ASN A 108 25.29 13.48 -5.78
N HIS A 109 25.07 12.61 -6.77
CA HIS A 109 25.31 12.94 -8.16
C HIS A 109 24.31 13.99 -8.65
N THR A 110 24.80 15.10 -9.21
CA THR A 110 23.99 16.19 -9.73
C THR A 110 23.45 15.84 -11.12
N ILE A 111 22.15 15.96 -11.29
CA ILE A 111 21.46 15.85 -12.56
C ILE A 111 21.16 17.26 -13.07
N THR A 112 21.70 17.57 -14.25
CA THR A 112 21.39 18.81 -14.97
C THR A 112 20.17 18.59 -15.86
N TYR A 113 19.36 19.61 -15.99
CA TYR A 113 18.17 19.66 -16.84
C TYR A 113 17.95 21.10 -17.33
N THR A 114 17.12 21.27 -18.34
CA THR A 114 16.88 22.58 -18.96
C THR A 114 15.45 23.06 -18.70
N ARG A 115 15.12 24.28 -19.15
CA ARG A 115 13.76 24.83 -19.05
C ARG A 115 12.75 24.02 -19.86
N GLU A 116 13.20 23.37 -20.93
CA GLU A 116 12.39 22.50 -21.79
C GLU A 116 12.03 21.18 -21.13
N ASP A 117 12.77 20.75 -20.09
CA ASP A 117 12.46 19.58 -19.28
C ASP A 117 11.38 19.86 -18.21
N LEU A 118 11.11 21.15 -17.92
CA LEU A 118 10.10 21.52 -16.91
C LEU A 118 8.70 21.21 -17.42
N VAL A 119 7.93 20.53 -16.57
CA VAL A 119 6.52 20.25 -16.80
C VAL A 119 5.64 20.94 -15.75
N THR A 120 4.33 21.00 -15.99
CA THR A 120 3.38 21.61 -15.07
C THR A 120 3.54 21.03 -13.65
N TYR A 121 3.51 21.90 -12.64
CA TYR A 121 3.68 21.61 -11.23
C TYR A 121 5.09 21.11 -10.88
N SER A 122 6.04 22.05 -10.98
CA SER A 122 7.47 21.81 -10.68
C SER A 122 8.02 22.85 -9.69
N PRO A 123 7.42 22.98 -8.48
CA PRO A 123 7.66 24.13 -7.59
C PRO A 123 9.08 24.22 -7.02
N ILE A 124 9.84 23.14 -7.09
CA ILE A 124 11.23 23.09 -6.63
C ILE A 124 12.18 23.10 -7.80
N THR A 125 12.01 22.20 -8.77
CA THR A 125 12.93 22.06 -9.90
C THR A 125 12.99 23.30 -10.77
N GLU A 126 11.91 24.10 -10.90
CA GLU A 126 11.91 25.36 -11.63
C GLU A 126 12.93 26.40 -11.10
N LYS A 127 13.34 26.28 -9.84
CA LYS A 127 14.29 27.19 -9.17
C LYS A 127 15.76 26.77 -9.32
N HIS A 128 15.99 25.58 -9.86
CA HIS A 128 17.32 24.95 -9.93
C HIS A 128 17.76 24.60 -11.35
N VAL A 129 17.12 25.16 -12.37
CA VAL A 129 17.44 24.89 -13.79
C VAL A 129 18.91 25.19 -14.10
N ASP A 130 19.44 26.29 -13.58
CA ASP A 130 20.81 26.74 -13.90
C ASP A 130 21.90 25.96 -13.11
N THR A 131 21.52 25.29 -12.01
CA THR A 131 22.46 24.58 -11.12
C THR A 131 22.36 23.06 -11.22
N GLY A 132 21.20 22.55 -11.68
CA GLY A 132 20.83 21.15 -11.50
C GLY A 132 20.52 20.84 -10.04
N MET A 133 20.18 19.60 -9.78
CA MET A 133 19.88 19.06 -8.44
C MET A 133 20.47 17.66 -8.29
N THR A 134 20.90 17.30 -7.09
CA THR A 134 21.35 15.95 -6.79
C THR A 134 20.16 14.97 -6.83
N LEU A 135 20.43 13.67 -7.04
CA LEU A 135 19.38 12.64 -6.96
C LEU A 135 18.68 12.64 -5.60
N LYS A 136 19.40 12.98 -4.53
CA LYS A 136 18.84 13.13 -3.17
C LYS A 136 17.83 14.28 -3.11
N GLU A 137 18.20 15.45 -3.65
CA GLU A 137 17.31 16.63 -3.71
C GLU A 137 16.10 16.41 -4.61
N LEU A 138 16.29 15.73 -5.76
CA LEU A 138 15.18 15.34 -6.64
C LEU A 138 14.22 14.38 -5.94
N SER A 139 14.73 13.42 -5.17
CA SER A 139 13.90 12.50 -4.38
C SER A 139 13.10 13.24 -3.31
N ASP A 140 13.73 14.16 -2.57
CA ASP A 140 13.06 15.04 -1.59
C ASP A 140 11.98 15.90 -2.27
N ALA A 141 12.28 16.55 -3.40
CA ALA A 141 11.33 17.38 -4.14
C ALA A 141 10.12 16.56 -4.67
N SER A 142 10.38 15.38 -5.22
CA SER A 142 9.37 14.47 -5.74
C SER A 142 8.42 13.96 -4.65
N LEU A 143 8.95 13.61 -3.47
CA LEU A 143 8.14 13.05 -2.38
C LEU A 143 7.43 14.12 -1.58
N ARG A 144 8.15 15.18 -1.16
CA ARG A 144 7.60 16.19 -0.26
C ARG A 144 6.67 17.18 -0.93
N TYR A 145 7.02 17.60 -2.13
CA TYR A 145 6.28 18.64 -2.87
C TYR A 145 5.52 18.07 -4.06
N SER A 146 5.67 16.77 -4.32
CA SER A 146 5.08 16.13 -5.50
C SER A 146 5.54 16.74 -6.84
N ASP A 147 6.77 17.31 -6.89
CA ASP A 147 7.34 17.95 -8.06
C ASP A 147 7.38 16.99 -9.25
N ASN A 148 6.74 17.38 -10.35
CA ASN A 148 6.55 16.51 -11.51
C ASN A 148 7.83 16.34 -12.33
N THR A 149 8.60 17.41 -12.53
CA THR A 149 9.88 17.33 -13.23
C THR A 149 10.87 16.46 -12.42
N ALA A 150 10.92 16.60 -11.09
CA ALA A 150 11.72 15.73 -10.26
C ALA A 150 11.30 14.26 -10.42
N GLY A 151 10.00 13.95 -10.41
CA GLY A 151 9.46 12.62 -10.68
C GLY A 151 9.91 12.08 -12.05
N ASN A 152 9.83 12.88 -13.11
CA ASN A 152 10.27 12.50 -14.45
C ASN A 152 11.79 12.26 -14.53
N LEU A 153 12.59 13.08 -13.86
CA LEU A 153 14.06 12.89 -13.81
C LEU A 153 14.42 11.59 -13.07
N ILE A 154 13.71 11.26 -11.99
CA ILE A 154 13.85 9.96 -11.30
C ILE A 154 13.47 8.81 -12.22
N LEU A 155 12.33 8.90 -12.93
CA LEU A 155 11.93 7.88 -13.90
C LEU A 155 12.98 7.71 -15.02
N LYS A 156 13.57 8.80 -15.52
CA LYS A 156 14.67 8.73 -16.50
C LYS A 156 15.86 7.94 -15.94
N GLN A 157 16.22 8.09 -14.66
CA GLN A 157 17.30 7.33 -14.01
C GLN A 157 17.00 5.83 -13.88
N LEU A 158 15.73 5.46 -13.83
CA LEU A 158 15.27 4.06 -13.81
C LEU A 158 15.17 3.44 -15.21
N GLY A 159 15.45 4.20 -16.28
CA GLY A 159 15.24 3.76 -17.66
C GLY A 159 13.81 3.97 -18.16
N GLY A 160 13.16 5.01 -17.68
CA GLY A 160 11.80 5.44 -18.03
C GLY A 160 10.71 4.58 -17.39
N PRO A 161 9.44 4.76 -17.81
CA PRO A 161 8.32 3.96 -17.31
C PRO A 161 8.53 2.44 -17.45
N THR A 162 9.18 2.00 -18.54
CA THR A 162 9.51 0.58 -18.75
C THR A 162 10.54 0.06 -17.76
N GLY A 163 11.55 0.86 -17.43
CA GLY A 163 12.54 0.51 -16.43
C GLY A 163 11.93 0.50 -15.02
N PHE A 164 11.10 1.47 -14.70
CA PHE A 164 10.35 1.50 -13.44
C PHE A 164 9.42 0.29 -13.31
N LYS A 165 8.73 -0.11 -14.39
CA LYS A 165 7.93 -1.34 -14.40
C LYS A 165 8.76 -2.58 -14.02
N ARG A 166 9.96 -2.73 -14.59
CA ARG A 166 10.86 -3.84 -14.23
C ARG A 166 11.24 -3.82 -12.75
N SER A 167 11.54 -2.64 -12.18
CA SER A 167 11.85 -2.53 -10.75
C SER A 167 10.67 -2.95 -9.87
N LEU A 168 9.43 -2.68 -10.29
CA LEU A 168 8.23 -3.14 -9.60
C LEU A 168 8.06 -4.67 -9.72
N GLU A 169 8.31 -5.24 -10.89
CA GLU A 169 8.28 -6.69 -11.11
C GLU A 169 9.34 -7.42 -10.26
N GLU A 170 10.52 -6.85 -10.06
CA GLU A 170 11.58 -7.39 -9.19
C GLU A 170 11.16 -7.52 -7.73
N ILE A 171 10.23 -6.68 -7.25
CA ILE A 171 9.66 -6.76 -5.91
C ILE A 171 8.32 -7.51 -5.85
N GLY A 172 7.89 -8.11 -6.98
CA GLY A 172 6.67 -8.91 -7.08
C GLY A 172 5.41 -8.13 -7.47
N ASP A 173 5.52 -6.85 -7.84
CA ASP A 173 4.38 -6.07 -8.34
C ASP A 173 4.24 -6.21 -9.87
N TYR A 174 3.41 -7.15 -10.29
CA TYR A 174 3.02 -7.36 -11.70
C TYR A 174 1.72 -6.63 -12.07
N VAL A 175 1.15 -5.85 -11.15
CA VAL A 175 -0.15 -5.20 -11.30
C VAL A 175 -0.01 -3.75 -11.72
N THR A 176 0.89 -2.99 -11.08
CA THR A 176 1.16 -1.58 -11.40
C THR A 176 1.74 -1.46 -12.81
N TYR A 177 1.13 -0.60 -13.65
CA TYR A 177 1.47 -0.55 -15.07
C TYR A 177 1.90 0.86 -15.52
N PRO A 178 3.15 1.29 -15.27
CA PRO A 178 3.69 2.55 -15.74
C PRO A 178 3.81 2.58 -17.27
N LYS A 179 3.43 3.70 -17.89
CA LYS A 179 3.51 3.86 -19.35
C LYS A 179 3.94 5.27 -19.77
N ARG A 180 3.43 6.30 -19.12
CA ARG A 180 3.64 7.71 -19.45
C ARG A 180 4.52 8.40 -18.40
N TYR A 181 4.94 9.60 -18.72
CA TYR A 181 5.57 10.53 -17.79
C TYR A 181 4.54 11.54 -17.25
N GLU A 182 4.93 12.30 -16.21
CA GLU A 182 4.16 13.48 -15.79
C GLU A 182 4.18 14.56 -16.89
N PRO A 183 3.08 15.29 -17.14
CA PRO A 183 1.79 15.18 -16.42
C PRO A 183 0.81 14.14 -17.01
N ASP A 184 1.12 13.54 -18.17
CA ASP A 184 0.19 12.71 -18.96
C ASP A 184 -0.28 11.45 -18.22
N LEU A 185 0.51 10.94 -17.30
CA LEU A 185 0.15 9.77 -16.47
C LEU A 185 -1.06 10.04 -15.55
N ASN A 186 -1.44 11.31 -15.34
CA ASN A 186 -2.58 11.69 -14.52
C ASN A 186 -3.91 11.72 -15.29
N GLU A 187 -3.86 11.54 -16.63
CA GLU A 187 -5.03 11.49 -17.49
C GLU A 187 -5.34 10.06 -17.92
N VAL A 188 -5.99 9.29 -17.02
CA VAL A 188 -6.37 7.90 -17.27
C VAL A 188 -7.87 7.82 -17.56
N ASN A 189 -8.23 7.32 -18.74
CA ASN A 189 -9.62 7.14 -19.11
C ASN A 189 -10.23 5.87 -18.47
N PRO A 190 -11.54 5.83 -18.23
CA PRO A 190 -12.21 4.64 -17.74
C PRO A 190 -11.91 3.40 -18.60
N GLY A 191 -11.52 2.31 -17.95
CA GLY A 191 -11.12 1.05 -18.61
C GLY A 191 -9.68 0.99 -19.14
N GLU A 192 -8.94 2.09 -19.08
CA GLU A 192 -7.51 2.09 -19.42
C GLU A 192 -6.71 1.40 -18.31
N ILE A 193 -5.68 0.62 -18.71
CA ILE A 193 -4.81 -0.08 -17.75
C ILE A 193 -3.46 0.64 -17.55
N HIS A 194 -3.06 1.51 -18.49
CA HIS A 194 -1.82 2.27 -18.41
C HIS A 194 -1.91 3.29 -17.25
N ASP A 195 -0.83 3.45 -16.53
CA ASP A 195 -0.69 4.37 -15.40
C ASP A 195 -1.72 4.13 -14.29
N THR A 196 -2.11 2.86 -14.15
CA THR A 196 -3.00 2.39 -13.09
C THR A 196 -2.32 1.35 -12.19
N SER A 197 -2.88 1.22 -11.01
CA SER A 197 -2.57 0.17 -10.05
C SER A 197 -3.83 -0.18 -9.25
N THR A 198 -3.68 -1.02 -8.25
CA THR A 198 -4.75 -1.35 -7.30
C THR A 198 -4.35 -0.93 -5.88
N PRO A 199 -5.30 -0.69 -4.97
CA PRO A 199 -4.99 -0.39 -3.57
C PRO A 199 -4.03 -1.40 -2.93
N ARG A 200 -4.29 -2.69 -3.16
CA ARG A 200 -3.44 -3.78 -2.65
C ARG A 200 -2.01 -3.70 -3.21
N ALA A 201 -1.86 -3.54 -4.51
CA ALA A 201 -0.55 -3.52 -5.13
C ALA A 201 0.29 -2.33 -4.65
N LEU A 202 -0.29 -1.11 -4.60
CA LEU A 202 0.41 0.08 -4.11
C LEU A 202 0.82 -0.06 -2.64
N ALA A 203 -0.07 -0.56 -1.78
CA ALA A 203 0.22 -0.78 -0.38
C ALA A 203 1.32 -1.83 -0.18
N THR A 204 1.24 -2.96 -0.89
CA THR A 204 2.24 -4.04 -0.80
C THR A 204 3.61 -3.59 -1.29
N SER A 205 3.67 -2.85 -2.41
CA SER A 205 4.93 -2.30 -2.94
C SER A 205 5.52 -1.25 -2.01
N LEU A 206 4.69 -0.38 -1.41
CA LEU A 206 5.15 0.57 -0.40
C LEU A 206 5.68 -0.15 0.84
N GLN A 207 4.98 -1.19 1.33
CA GLN A 207 5.44 -2.02 2.43
C GLN A 207 6.81 -2.63 2.15
N ALA A 208 7.00 -3.19 0.95
CA ALA A 208 8.24 -3.83 0.54
C ALA A 208 9.44 -2.86 0.62
N TYR A 209 9.28 -1.64 0.15
CA TYR A 209 10.34 -0.62 0.22
C TYR A 209 10.49 0.01 1.61
N ALA A 210 9.40 0.33 2.30
CA ALA A 210 9.45 1.11 3.54
C ALA A 210 9.62 0.27 4.80
N LEU A 211 9.17 -0.99 4.82
CA LEU A 211 9.18 -1.86 6.01
C LEU A 211 9.88 -3.20 5.77
N GLY A 212 10.04 -3.63 4.52
CA GLY A 212 10.69 -4.89 4.14
C GLY A 212 12.22 -4.80 4.09
N ASP A 213 12.84 -5.87 3.59
CA ASP A 213 14.29 -6.02 3.53
C ASP A 213 14.91 -5.63 2.17
N ILE A 214 14.12 -5.08 1.24
CA ILE A 214 14.59 -4.66 -0.08
C ILE A 214 15.59 -3.53 0.02
N LEU A 215 15.32 -2.55 0.88
CA LEU A 215 16.22 -1.44 1.12
C LEU A 215 17.05 -1.67 2.41
N PRO A 216 18.36 -1.41 2.39
CA PRO A 216 19.13 -1.27 3.62
C PRO A 216 18.53 -0.20 4.54
N THR A 217 18.72 -0.33 5.84
CA THR A 217 18.11 0.54 6.87
C THR A 217 18.29 2.02 6.57
N GLU A 218 19.49 2.47 6.23
CA GLU A 218 19.78 3.88 5.92
C GLU A 218 18.93 4.42 4.77
N LYS A 219 18.75 3.65 3.69
CA LYS A 219 17.95 4.06 2.52
C LYS A 219 16.46 4.03 2.83
N ARG A 220 16.01 3.07 3.63
CA ARG A 220 14.64 2.97 4.11
C ARG A 220 14.28 4.16 4.99
N GLU A 221 15.19 4.57 5.89
CA GLU A 221 15.02 5.75 6.73
C GLU A 221 14.93 7.04 5.91
N LEU A 222 15.74 7.19 4.84
CA LEU A 222 15.61 8.31 3.91
C LEU A 222 14.23 8.37 3.25
N LEU A 223 13.74 7.24 2.71
CA LEU A 223 12.41 7.17 2.09
C LEU A 223 11.32 7.59 3.07
N ILE A 224 11.34 7.03 4.27
CA ILE A 224 10.36 7.29 5.33
C ILE A 224 10.45 8.76 5.77
N ASP A 225 11.65 9.32 5.96
CA ASP A 225 11.84 10.72 6.37
C ASP A 225 11.23 11.67 5.34
N TRP A 226 11.52 11.49 4.04
CA TRP A 226 10.94 12.32 3.00
C TRP A 226 9.42 12.22 2.97
N MET A 227 8.85 11.02 3.08
CA MET A 227 7.40 10.82 3.11
C MET A 227 6.76 11.40 4.38
N LYS A 228 7.39 11.32 5.56
CA LYS A 228 6.92 11.98 6.80
C LYS A 228 6.81 13.49 6.64
N ARG A 229 7.73 14.08 5.89
CA ARG A 229 7.78 15.53 5.62
C ARG A 229 6.96 15.94 4.38
N ASN A 230 6.13 15.07 3.83
CA ASN A 230 5.20 15.42 2.75
C ASN A 230 4.34 16.64 3.14
N THR A 231 4.23 17.61 2.23
CA THR A 231 3.49 18.88 2.43
C THR A 231 2.09 18.87 1.79
N THR A 232 1.72 17.77 1.12
CA THR A 232 0.48 17.70 0.34
C THR A 232 -0.59 16.80 0.98
N GLY A 233 -0.30 16.16 2.13
CA GLY A 233 -1.13 15.11 2.72
C GLY A 233 -1.98 15.49 3.94
N ASP A 234 -1.86 16.73 4.45
CA ASP A 234 -2.47 17.11 5.74
C ASP A 234 -3.98 16.92 5.80
N ALA A 235 -4.69 17.07 4.68
CA ALA A 235 -6.14 16.94 4.61
C ALA A 235 -6.63 15.50 4.29
N LEU A 236 -5.74 14.54 4.03
CA LEU A 236 -6.04 13.18 3.57
C LEU A 236 -5.89 12.14 4.70
N ILE A 237 -5.03 11.14 4.51
CA ILE A 237 -4.80 10.09 5.54
C ILE A 237 -4.43 10.72 6.89
N ARG A 238 -3.57 11.74 6.91
CA ARG A 238 -3.19 12.44 8.15
C ARG A 238 -4.39 12.98 8.92
N ALA A 239 -5.40 13.53 8.22
CA ALA A 239 -6.63 14.00 8.85
C ALA A 239 -7.54 12.87 9.37
N GLY A 240 -7.30 11.64 8.91
CA GLY A 240 -8.06 10.45 9.30
C GLY A 240 -7.53 9.73 10.53
N VAL A 241 -6.26 9.98 10.92
CA VAL A 241 -5.62 9.35 12.07
C VAL A 241 -5.58 10.24 13.31
N PRO A 242 -5.41 9.66 14.53
CA PRO A 242 -5.22 10.46 15.73
C PRO A 242 -3.97 11.35 15.65
N LYS A 243 -4.06 12.59 16.13
CA LYS A 243 -3.01 13.65 16.00
C LYS A 243 -1.60 13.25 16.47
N ARG A 244 -1.46 12.25 17.34
CA ARG A 244 -0.16 11.82 17.88
C ARG A 244 0.48 10.65 17.09
N TRP A 245 -0.18 10.20 16.04
CA TRP A 245 0.36 9.14 15.21
C TRP A 245 1.25 9.73 14.13
N GLU A 246 2.39 9.10 13.88
CA GLU A 246 3.25 9.47 12.77
C GLU A 246 2.72 8.87 11.48
N VAL A 247 2.80 9.64 10.39
CA VAL A 247 2.37 9.23 9.06
C VAL A 247 3.44 9.62 8.04
N ALA A 248 3.87 8.65 7.26
CA ALA A 248 4.67 8.85 6.06
C ALA A 248 3.77 8.56 4.86
N ASP A 249 3.40 9.58 4.08
CA ASP A 249 2.42 9.45 3.01
C ASP A 249 2.88 10.02 1.67
N LYS A 250 2.26 9.56 0.60
CA LYS A 250 2.37 10.15 -0.72
C LYS A 250 1.00 10.26 -1.39
N THR A 251 0.63 11.49 -1.69
CA THR A 251 -0.65 11.83 -2.32
C THR A 251 -0.59 11.74 -3.85
N GLY A 252 -1.77 11.67 -4.46
CA GLY A 252 -1.96 11.78 -5.90
C GLY A 252 -3.28 12.47 -6.25
N ALA A 253 -3.32 13.17 -7.38
CA ALA A 253 -4.51 13.77 -7.96
C ALA A 253 -4.44 13.70 -9.49
N GLY A 254 -5.59 13.58 -10.15
CA GLY A 254 -5.68 13.48 -11.61
C GLY A 254 -7.09 13.73 -12.12
N SER A 255 -7.29 13.50 -13.41
CA SER A 255 -8.60 13.57 -14.05
C SER A 255 -9.61 12.63 -13.39
N TYR A 256 -10.88 12.80 -13.70
CA TYR A 256 -11.99 12.01 -13.14
C TYR A 256 -12.07 12.12 -11.62
N GLY A 257 -11.82 13.29 -11.05
CA GLY A 257 -11.85 13.51 -9.61
C GLY A 257 -10.94 12.56 -8.83
N THR A 258 -9.88 12.03 -9.48
CA THR A 258 -8.95 11.11 -8.85
C THR A 258 -8.25 11.76 -7.67
N ARG A 259 -8.38 11.14 -6.49
CA ARG A 259 -7.67 11.54 -5.28
C ARG A 259 -7.20 10.31 -4.52
N ASN A 260 -5.91 10.23 -4.33
CA ASN A 260 -5.24 9.06 -3.75
C ASN A 260 -4.34 9.47 -2.61
N ASP A 261 -4.14 8.53 -1.70
CA ASP A 261 -3.10 8.63 -0.69
C ASP A 261 -2.63 7.23 -0.29
N ILE A 262 -1.31 7.02 -0.19
CA ILE A 262 -0.70 5.79 0.29
C ILE A 262 0.24 6.12 1.44
N ALA A 263 0.21 5.32 2.50
CA ALA A 263 0.92 5.67 3.72
C ALA A 263 1.43 4.46 4.52
N ILE A 264 2.47 4.74 5.30
CA ILE A 264 2.83 3.98 6.49
C ILE A 264 2.45 4.82 7.71
N ILE A 265 1.72 4.22 8.63
CA ILE A 265 1.19 4.87 9.83
C ILE A 265 1.78 4.17 11.05
N TRP A 266 2.34 4.91 12.00
CA TRP A 266 2.87 4.36 13.26
C TRP A 266 1.97 4.75 14.44
N PRO A 267 1.08 3.84 14.89
CA PRO A 267 0.34 4.02 16.13
C PRO A 267 1.31 3.90 17.31
N PRO A 268 1.15 4.69 18.40
CA PRO A 268 1.99 4.56 19.58
C PRO A 268 1.93 3.14 20.17
N LYS A 269 3.07 2.51 20.42
CA LYS A 269 3.21 1.18 21.03
C LYS A 269 2.58 0.03 20.23
N SER A 270 2.41 0.20 18.93
CA SER A 270 1.91 -0.82 18.00
C SER A 270 2.81 -0.88 16.77
N ASP A 271 2.77 -1.98 16.06
CA ASP A 271 3.44 -2.12 14.78
C ASP A 271 2.80 -1.21 13.71
N PRO A 272 3.53 -0.88 12.64
CA PRO A 272 3.03 0.02 11.61
C PRO A 272 1.83 -0.56 10.86
N ILE A 273 0.98 0.35 10.38
CA ILE A 273 -0.12 0.05 9.45
C ILE A 273 0.28 0.54 8.08
N VAL A 274 0.12 -0.29 7.07
CA VAL A 274 0.21 0.09 5.66
C VAL A 274 -1.19 0.39 5.15
N LEU A 275 -1.39 1.51 4.46
CA LEU A 275 -2.70 1.93 3.97
C LEU A 275 -2.59 2.52 2.57
N ALA A 276 -3.48 2.10 1.68
CA ALA A 276 -3.76 2.78 0.41
C ALA A 276 -5.26 3.10 0.35
N VAL A 277 -5.58 4.36 0.06
CA VAL A 277 -6.94 4.85 -0.19
C VAL A 277 -6.94 5.56 -1.52
N LEU A 278 -7.67 5.02 -2.48
CA LEU A 278 -7.76 5.51 -3.85
C LEU A 278 -9.20 5.86 -4.16
N SER A 279 -9.42 6.94 -4.90
CA SER A 279 -10.76 7.33 -5.33
C SER A 279 -10.78 7.93 -6.72
N SER A 280 -11.92 7.80 -7.40
CA SER A 280 -12.18 8.42 -8.69
C SER A 280 -13.67 8.72 -8.85
N ARG A 281 -14.02 9.50 -9.89
CA ARG A 281 -15.40 9.80 -10.28
C ARG A 281 -15.62 9.47 -11.75
N ASP A 282 -16.86 9.54 -12.19
CA ASP A 282 -17.22 9.17 -13.56
C ASP A 282 -17.05 10.33 -14.58
N GLN A 283 -17.00 11.59 -14.11
CA GLN A 283 -16.86 12.78 -14.96
C GLN A 283 -15.38 13.19 -15.07
N LYS A 284 -14.88 13.42 -16.28
CA LYS A 284 -13.48 13.77 -16.54
C LYS A 284 -13.02 14.99 -15.74
N ASP A 285 -13.84 16.03 -15.70
CA ASP A 285 -13.54 17.31 -15.07
C ASP A 285 -14.10 17.43 -13.65
N ALA A 286 -14.49 16.29 -13.02
CA ALA A 286 -14.99 16.28 -11.67
C ALA A 286 -13.91 16.72 -10.66
N ASP A 287 -14.31 17.54 -9.69
CA ASP A 287 -13.45 17.87 -8.55
C ASP A 287 -13.22 16.65 -7.67
N TYR A 288 -12.02 16.52 -7.11
CA TYR A 288 -11.73 15.54 -6.08
C TYR A 288 -12.17 16.02 -4.68
N ASN A 289 -12.22 15.11 -3.71
CA ASN A 289 -12.62 15.46 -2.34
C ASN A 289 -11.70 14.82 -1.29
N ASP A 290 -10.86 15.65 -0.65
CA ASP A 290 -9.91 15.22 0.39
C ASP A 290 -10.60 14.56 1.59
N LYS A 291 -11.84 15.02 1.94
CA LYS A 291 -12.60 14.48 3.08
C LYS A 291 -12.97 13.02 2.89
N LEU A 292 -13.18 12.56 1.65
CA LEU A 292 -13.43 11.14 1.38
C LEU A 292 -12.27 10.28 1.90
N ILE A 293 -11.04 10.66 1.56
CA ILE A 293 -9.84 9.94 1.99
C ILE A 293 -9.70 9.95 3.52
N ALA A 294 -9.91 11.12 4.13
CA ALA A 294 -9.85 11.26 5.58
C ALA A 294 -10.94 10.44 6.32
N GLU A 295 -12.18 10.45 5.82
CA GLU A 295 -13.28 9.69 6.43
C GLU A 295 -13.08 8.18 6.23
N ALA A 296 -12.65 7.74 5.03
CA ALA A 296 -12.30 6.34 4.78
C ALA A 296 -11.20 5.85 5.73
N THR A 297 -10.16 6.66 5.92
CA THR A 297 -9.09 6.36 6.89
C THR A 297 -9.60 6.20 8.31
N LYS A 298 -10.49 7.09 8.77
CA LYS A 298 -11.11 6.98 10.12
C LYS A 298 -11.85 5.66 10.31
N GLU A 299 -12.58 5.22 9.29
CA GLU A 299 -13.29 3.94 9.36
C GLU A 299 -12.32 2.74 9.35
N VAL A 300 -11.25 2.79 8.55
CA VAL A 300 -10.18 1.77 8.58
C VAL A 300 -9.59 1.63 9.98
N ILE A 301 -9.20 2.75 10.61
CA ILE A 301 -8.61 2.74 11.97
C ILE A 301 -9.59 2.19 13.02
N LYS A 302 -10.89 2.50 12.90
CA LYS A 302 -11.92 1.92 13.78
C LYS A 302 -12.06 0.41 13.62
N ILE A 303 -12.04 -0.08 12.36
CA ILE A 303 -12.18 -1.51 12.05
C ILE A 303 -10.97 -2.30 12.56
N LEU A 304 -9.76 -1.79 12.38
CA LEU A 304 -8.53 -2.39 12.90
C LEU A 304 -8.46 -2.36 14.44
N LYS A 305 -9.37 -1.64 15.11
CA LYS A 305 -9.43 -1.53 16.60
C LYS A 305 -8.11 -1.11 17.24
N VAL A 306 -7.32 -0.34 16.53
CA VAL A 306 -6.03 0.13 17.05
C VAL A 306 -6.29 1.03 18.26
N LYS A 307 -5.65 0.71 19.39
CA LYS A 307 -5.80 1.49 20.63
C LYS A 307 -5.27 2.91 20.41
N LYS A 308 -6.09 3.88 20.80
CA LYS A 308 -5.75 5.31 20.74
C LYS A 308 -4.70 5.71 21.78
#